data_83acee4ec2c33ac59eeedf7e705539d8
#
_entry.id   83acee4ec2c33ac59eeedf7e705539d8
#
_cell.length_a   1.000
_cell.length_b   1.000
_cell.length_c   1.000
_cell.angle_alpha   90.00
_cell.angle_beta   90.00
_cell.angle_gamma   90.00
#
_symmetry.space_group_name_H-M   'P 1'
#
loop_
_entity.id
_entity.type
_entity.pdbx_description
1 polymer ?
#
loop_
_entity_poly.entity_id
_entity_poly.type
_entity_poly.pdbx_seq_one_letter_code
_entity_poly.pdbx_strand_id
1 'polypeptide(L)'
;YVTVSKTSDNASGVLACLKKSDGSKAWEDSSSYAWSSPVCVYNEDGSGKVLYCNSTGDIRLLDGKTGKLEDTVSVSEGVIEASPAVYDNYAVVGTRDCKIWGIELQ
;
A
#
# COMPACT_ATOMS: atom_id res chain seq x y z
N TYR A 1 6.78 7.79 -1.06
CA TYR A 1 6.00 7.04 -0.07
C TYR A 1 6.88 6.00 0.61
N VAL A 2 6.69 5.82 1.90
CA VAL A 2 7.48 4.87 2.68
C VAL A 2 6.60 4.18 3.72
N THR A 3 6.76 2.87 3.88
CA THR A 3 6.12 2.10 4.95
C THR A 3 7.05 2.04 6.17
N VAL A 4 6.47 2.26 7.34
CA VAL A 4 7.19 2.21 8.61
C VAL A 4 6.44 1.30 9.57
N SER A 5 7.12 0.28 10.05
CA SER A 5 6.58 -0.63 11.06
C SER A 5 6.95 -0.13 12.46
N LYS A 6 5.98 -0.15 13.37
CA LYS A 6 6.27 0.11 14.78
C LYS A 6 6.91 -1.13 15.41
N THR A 7 8.05 -0.94 16.00
CA THR A 7 8.80 -2.03 16.63
C THR A 7 8.31 -2.33 18.05
N SER A 8 7.56 -1.42 18.67
CA SER A 8 7.13 -1.56 20.07
C SER A 8 5.99 -2.55 20.32
N ASP A 9 5.15 -2.76 19.31
CA ASP A 9 3.99 -3.65 19.44
C ASP A 9 3.93 -4.77 18.38
N ASN A 10 4.83 -4.76 17.40
CA ASN A 10 4.90 -5.69 16.25
C ASN A 10 3.58 -5.84 15.48
N ALA A 11 2.67 -4.91 15.61
CA ALA A 11 1.36 -4.98 14.98
C ALA A 11 1.01 -3.73 14.17
N SER A 12 1.43 -2.57 14.65
CA SER A 12 1.10 -1.28 14.03
C SER A 12 2.15 -0.84 13.01
N GLY A 13 1.71 -0.06 12.04
CA GLY A 13 2.57 0.56 11.05
C GLY A 13 1.91 1.78 10.43
N VAL A 14 2.66 2.51 9.63
CA VAL A 14 2.16 3.64 8.87
C VAL A 14 2.70 3.59 7.45
N LEU A 15 1.89 4.04 6.50
CA LEU A 15 2.37 4.49 5.21
C LEU A 15 2.50 6.02 5.28
N ALA A 16 3.69 6.55 5.07
CA ALA A 16 3.94 7.99 5.09
C ALA A 16 4.25 8.52 3.70
N CYS A 17 3.66 9.65 3.37
CA CYS A 17 4.03 10.45 2.20
C CYS A 17 4.93 11.59 2.65
N LEU A 18 6.14 11.62 2.12
CA LEU A 18 7.14 12.64 2.42
C LEU A 18 7.35 13.56 1.22
N LYS A 19 7.54 14.84 1.47
CA LYS A 19 7.89 15.80 0.43
C LYS A 19 9.33 15.59 -0.02
N LYS A 20 9.55 15.53 -1.31
CA LYS A 20 10.91 15.37 -1.86
C LYS A 20 11.82 16.56 -1.58
N SER A 21 11.23 17.75 -1.40
CA SER A 21 11.99 19.00 -1.23
C SER A 21 12.74 19.07 0.11
N ASP A 22 12.15 18.57 1.20
CA ASP A 22 12.67 18.75 2.54
C ASP A 22 12.49 17.53 3.46
N GLY A 23 11.83 16.46 2.98
CA GLY A 23 11.56 15.27 3.77
C GLY A 23 10.44 15.41 4.78
N SER A 24 9.74 16.54 4.82
CA SER A 24 8.63 16.73 5.75
C SER A 24 7.44 15.84 5.37
N LYS A 25 6.68 15.43 6.38
CA LYS A 25 5.51 14.57 6.18
C LYS A 25 4.35 15.39 5.60
N ALA A 26 3.83 14.93 4.47
CA ALA A 26 2.63 15.49 3.84
C ALA A 26 1.35 14.88 4.43
N TRP A 27 1.32 13.55 4.54
CA TRP A 27 0.23 12.80 5.16
C TRP A 27 0.71 11.41 5.59
N GLU A 28 -0.08 10.73 6.40
CA GLU A 28 0.15 9.32 6.75
C GLU A 28 -1.16 8.56 6.84
N ASP A 29 -1.11 7.27 6.53
CA ASP A 29 -2.18 6.30 6.74
C ASP A 29 -1.72 5.28 7.77
N SER A 30 -2.47 5.18 8.87
CA SER A 30 -2.17 4.25 9.96
C SER A 30 -2.93 2.95 9.76
N SER A 31 -2.20 1.84 9.81
CA SER A 31 -2.80 0.50 9.72
C SER A 31 -1.92 -0.51 10.46
N SER A 32 -2.06 -1.79 10.16
CA SER A 32 -1.08 -2.78 10.57
C SER A 32 0.25 -2.56 9.83
N TYR A 33 1.35 -3.12 10.34
CA TYR A 33 2.66 -2.96 9.70
C TYR A 33 2.68 -3.51 8.27
N ALA A 34 3.59 -3.00 7.46
CA ALA A 34 3.76 -3.45 6.08
C ALA A 34 5.24 -3.68 5.78
N TRP A 35 5.57 -4.85 5.24
CA TRP A 35 6.88 -5.15 4.67
C TRP A 35 6.89 -4.99 3.14
N SER A 36 5.70 -4.94 2.56
CA SER A 36 5.48 -4.65 1.15
C SER A 36 5.89 -3.21 0.82
N SER A 37 6.56 -3.00 -0.29
CA SER A 37 6.83 -1.65 -0.79
C SER A 37 5.58 -1.06 -1.42
N PRO A 38 5.28 0.22 -1.17
CA PRO A 38 4.17 0.89 -1.84
C PRO A 38 4.47 1.09 -3.33
N VAL A 39 3.45 1.00 -4.16
CA VAL A 39 3.52 1.21 -5.61
C VAL A 39 2.61 2.37 -5.98
N CYS A 40 3.13 3.28 -6.80
CA CYS A 40 2.36 4.40 -7.32
C CYS A 40 1.72 4.04 -8.65
N VAL A 41 0.46 4.40 -8.80
CA VAL A 41 -0.31 4.28 -10.03
C VAL A 41 -0.70 5.68 -10.47
N TYR A 42 -0.20 6.11 -11.63
CA TYR A 42 -0.44 7.46 -12.15
C TYR A 42 -1.49 7.43 -13.25
N ASN A 43 -2.39 8.40 -13.22
CA ASN A 43 -3.32 8.68 -14.30
C ASN A 43 -2.65 9.60 -15.34
N GLU A 44 -3.25 9.69 -16.52
CA GLU A 44 -2.74 10.55 -17.62
C GLU A 44 -2.69 12.03 -17.23
N ASP A 45 -3.57 12.49 -16.35
CA ASP A 45 -3.60 13.87 -15.86
C ASP A 45 -2.57 14.19 -14.77
N GLY A 46 -1.73 13.20 -14.41
CA GLY A 46 -0.71 13.33 -13.36
C GLY A 46 -1.23 13.13 -11.94
N SER A 47 -2.52 12.92 -11.74
CA SER A 47 -3.05 12.44 -10.48
C SER A 47 -2.59 10.99 -10.26
N GLY A 48 -2.47 10.59 -9.00
CA GLY A 48 -1.97 9.25 -8.71
C GLY A 48 -2.61 8.63 -7.49
N LYS A 49 -2.50 7.32 -7.44
CA LYS A 49 -2.91 6.50 -6.31
C LYS A 49 -1.71 5.75 -5.77
N VAL A 50 -1.78 5.37 -4.51
CA VAL A 50 -0.77 4.54 -3.85
C VAL A 50 -1.42 3.24 -3.42
N LEU A 51 -0.79 2.15 -3.82
CA LEU A 51 -1.20 0.80 -3.47
C LEU A 51 -0.15 0.21 -2.54
N TYR A 52 -0.56 -0.38 -1.43
CA TYR A 52 0.33 -1.17 -0.57
C TYR A 52 -0.40 -2.30 0.13
N CYS A 53 0.36 -3.27 0.60
CA CYS A 53 -0.13 -4.44 1.31
C CYS A 53 0.35 -4.42 2.75
N ASN A 54 -0.47 -4.93 3.67
CA ASN A 54 -0.16 -4.90 5.09
C ASN A 54 -0.09 -6.31 5.72
N SER A 55 0.15 -6.36 7.03
CA SER A 55 0.32 -7.60 7.78
C SER A 55 -0.97 -8.36 8.07
N THR A 56 -2.12 -7.74 7.87
CA THR A 56 -3.43 -8.39 8.03
C THR A 56 -4.00 -8.95 6.73
N GLY A 57 -3.21 -8.90 5.66
CA GLY A 57 -3.61 -9.47 4.38
C GLY A 57 -4.44 -8.55 3.51
N ASP A 58 -4.41 -7.25 3.80
CA ASP A 58 -5.17 -6.26 3.06
C ASP A 58 -4.30 -5.60 1.98
N ILE A 59 -4.90 -5.39 0.84
CA ILE A 59 -4.40 -4.50 -0.21
C ILE A 59 -5.18 -3.20 -0.08
N ARG A 60 -4.47 -2.10 0.13
CA ARG A 60 -5.04 -0.78 0.38
C ARG A 60 -4.71 0.18 -0.76
N LEU A 61 -5.72 0.87 -1.26
CA LEU A 61 -5.61 1.85 -2.34
C LEU A 61 -5.95 3.24 -1.78
N LEU A 62 -5.02 4.18 -1.89
CA LEU A 62 -5.17 5.53 -1.36
C LEU A 62 -4.96 6.58 -2.45
N ASP A 63 -5.63 7.71 -2.30
CA ASP A 63 -5.33 8.90 -3.08
C ASP A 63 -3.89 9.38 -2.77
N GLY A 64 -3.07 9.53 -3.79
CA GLY A 64 -1.65 9.84 -3.62
C GLY A 64 -1.38 11.26 -3.11
N LYS A 65 -2.30 12.19 -3.30
CA LYS A 65 -2.17 13.57 -2.87
C LYS A 65 -2.62 13.79 -1.43
N THR A 66 -3.72 13.18 -1.05
CA THR A 66 -4.39 13.43 0.24
C THR A 66 -4.18 12.32 1.26
N GLY A 67 -3.81 11.11 0.83
CA GLY A 67 -3.73 9.93 1.68
C GLY A 67 -5.08 9.33 2.06
N LYS A 68 -6.17 9.80 1.46
CA LYS A 68 -7.50 9.26 1.72
C LYS A 68 -7.59 7.82 1.22
N LEU A 69 -8.02 6.90 2.10
CA LEU A 69 -8.32 5.54 1.70
C LEU A 69 -9.52 5.52 0.74
N GLU A 70 -9.31 4.96 -0.44
CA GLU A 70 -10.35 4.84 -1.45
C GLU A 70 -10.96 3.45 -1.48
N ASP A 71 -10.11 2.42 -1.33
CA ASP A 71 -10.57 1.03 -1.32
C ASP A 71 -9.61 0.13 -0.53
N THR A 72 -10.14 -1.00 -0.09
CA THR A 72 -9.36 -2.05 0.56
C THR A 72 -9.95 -3.43 0.27
N VAL A 73 -9.09 -4.40 -0.01
CA VAL A 73 -9.47 -5.78 -0.28
C VAL A 73 -8.62 -6.71 0.56
N SER A 74 -9.26 -7.56 1.35
CA SER A 74 -8.58 -8.59 2.12
C SER A 74 -8.46 -9.86 1.28
N VAL A 75 -7.23 -10.29 1.01
CA VAL A 75 -6.92 -11.46 0.16
C VAL A 75 -6.25 -12.60 0.93
N SER A 76 -5.78 -12.33 2.13
CA SER A 76 -5.11 -13.31 2.97
C SER A 76 -5.47 -13.06 4.44
N GLU A 77 -5.33 -14.09 5.27
CA GLU A 77 -5.47 -13.96 6.74
C GLU A 77 -4.15 -13.61 7.43
N GLY A 78 -3.07 -13.49 6.67
CA GLY A 78 -1.73 -13.22 7.19
C GLY A 78 -1.02 -12.13 6.42
N VAL A 79 0.21 -11.85 6.85
CA VAL A 79 1.03 -10.79 6.26
C VAL A 79 1.26 -11.02 4.76
N ILE A 80 1.14 -9.94 4.00
CA ILE A 80 1.57 -9.89 2.60
C ILE A 80 2.96 -9.25 2.58
N GLU A 81 3.98 -10.05 2.32
CA GLU A 81 5.38 -9.60 2.27
C GLU A 81 5.79 -9.12 0.87
N ALA A 82 5.18 -9.70 -0.16
CA ALA A 82 5.45 -9.33 -1.53
C ALA A 82 4.97 -7.91 -1.84
N SER A 83 5.76 -7.18 -2.62
CA SER A 83 5.32 -5.91 -3.17
C SER A 83 4.43 -6.16 -4.38
N PRO A 84 3.30 -5.45 -4.54
CA PRO A 84 2.45 -5.63 -5.69
C PRO A 84 3.10 -5.11 -6.96
N ALA A 85 2.77 -5.72 -8.09
CA ALA A 85 3.08 -5.20 -9.41
C ALA A 85 1.79 -4.68 -10.04
N VAL A 86 1.87 -3.56 -10.75
CA VAL A 86 0.72 -2.93 -11.40
C VAL A 86 0.99 -2.79 -12.89
N TYR A 87 0.03 -3.20 -13.69
CA TYR A 87 0.03 -3.00 -15.13
C TYR A 87 -1.40 -2.69 -15.59
N ASP A 88 -1.54 -1.60 -16.33
CA ASP A 88 -2.85 -1.10 -16.76
C ASP A 88 -3.74 -0.86 -15.51
N ASN A 89 -4.92 -1.44 -15.47
CA ASN A 89 -5.82 -1.37 -14.33
C ASN A 89 -5.81 -2.62 -13.43
N TYR A 90 -4.74 -3.41 -13.48
CA TYR A 90 -4.60 -4.61 -12.65
C TYR A 90 -3.42 -4.52 -11.70
N ALA A 91 -3.63 -4.95 -10.47
CA ALA A 91 -2.57 -5.22 -9.51
C ALA A 91 -2.43 -6.74 -9.33
N VAL A 92 -1.18 -7.20 -9.24
CA VAL A 92 -0.87 -8.62 -9.01
C VAL A 92 0.01 -8.73 -7.77
N VAL A 93 -0.34 -9.64 -6.87
CA VAL A 93 0.41 -9.88 -5.63
C VAL A 93 0.38 -11.36 -5.25
N GLY A 94 1.52 -11.86 -4.77
CA GLY A 94 1.63 -13.20 -4.20
C GLY A 94 1.42 -13.18 -2.70
N THR A 95 0.77 -14.21 -2.16
CA THR A 95 0.54 -14.39 -0.73
C THR A 95 1.19 -15.68 -0.23
N ARG A 96 1.49 -15.74 1.09
CA ARG A 96 2.18 -16.90 1.70
C ARG A 96 1.35 -18.18 1.73
N ASP A 97 0.06 -18.09 1.52
CA ASP A 97 -0.84 -19.25 1.37
C ASP A 97 -0.80 -19.87 -0.03
N CYS A 98 0.29 -19.64 -0.77
CA CYS A 98 0.56 -20.21 -2.10
C CYS A 98 -0.42 -19.74 -3.18
N LYS A 99 -0.88 -18.51 -3.09
CA LYS A 99 -1.78 -17.90 -4.07
C LYS A 99 -1.15 -16.70 -4.75
N ILE A 100 -1.57 -16.45 -5.98
CA ILE A 100 -1.30 -15.22 -6.73
C ILE A 100 -2.65 -14.58 -7.03
N TRP A 101 -2.80 -13.32 -6.63
CA TRP A 101 -4.03 -12.56 -6.80
C TRP A 101 -3.88 -11.53 -7.90
N GLY A 102 -4.83 -11.51 -8.83
CA GLY A 102 -5.02 -10.43 -9.79
C GLY A 102 -6.24 -9.61 -9.37
N ILE A 103 -6.08 -8.31 -9.20
CA ILE A 103 -7.12 -7.42 -8.69
C ILE A 103 -7.30 -6.29 -9.68
N GLU A 104 -8.54 -6.09 -10.11
CA GLU A 104 -8.89 -4.96 -10.96
C GLU A 104 -9.01 -3.69 -10.13
N LEU A 105 -8.30 -2.65 -10.53
CA LEU A 105 -8.34 -1.32 -9.93
C LEU A 105 -9.38 -0.47 -10.65
N GLN A 106 -10.26 0.14 -9.89
CA GLN A 106 -11.31 0.99 -10.45
C GLN A 106 -11.08 2.47 -10.16
#